data_e13a837c4e1117609f19e82ff41b85fa
#
_entry.id   e13a837c4e1117609f19e82ff41b85fa
#
_cell.length_a   1.000
_cell.length_b   1.000
_cell.length_c   1.000
_cell.angle_alpha   90.00
_cell.angle_beta   90.00
_cell.angle_gamma   90.00
#
_symmetry.space_group_name_H-M   'P 1'
#
loop_
_entity.id
_entity.type
_entity.pdbx_description
1 polymer ?
#
loop_
_entity_poly.entity_id
_entity_poly.type
_entity_poly.pdbx_seq_one_letter_code
_entity_poly.pdbx_strand_id
1 'polypeptide(L)'
;MKHVVYVLTDRNRSNLHVGMSTDLLKTMEFYAKMPTLFFDPSKQLNRLVYFEEFSSEQAAISRFKSLNAFTKMQKQRLVMGVNANWIDLIPALKYEQLQAQQNWLASFSRVA
;
A
#
# COMPACT_ATOMS: atom_id res chain seq x y z
N MET A 1 16.92 -2.11 1.87
CA MET A 1 15.77 -1.35 1.37
C MET A 1 14.65 -2.34 1.06
N LYS A 2 13.47 -2.12 1.59
CA LYS A 2 12.33 -3.00 1.32
C LYS A 2 11.64 -2.60 0.02
N HIS A 3 11.19 -3.60 -0.70
CA HIS A 3 10.39 -3.44 -1.90
C HIS A 3 8.97 -3.89 -1.59
N VAL A 4 7.98 -3.08 -1.94
CA VAL A 4 6.59 -3.33 -1.60
C VAL A 4 5.77 -3.47 -2.88
N VAL A 5 4.96 -4.52 -2.93
CA VAL A 5 3.91 -4.67 -3.93
C VAL A 5 2.58 -4.39 -3.23
N TYR A 6 1.76 -3.52 -3.79
CA TYR A 6 0.55 -3.05 -3.13
C TYR A 6 -0.65 -3.06 -4.07
N VAL A 7 -1.84 -3.05 -3.49
CA VAL A 7 -3.09 -2.92 -4.22
C VAL A 7 -3.86 -1.72 -3.68
N LEU A 8 -4.20 -0.82 -4.59
CA LEU A 8 -5.07 0.33 -4.32
C LEU A 8 -6.45 0.08 -4.87
N THR A 9 -7.45 0.66 -4.25
CA THR A 9 -8.81 0.63 -4.77
C THR A 9 -9.48 1.99 -4.60
N ASP A 10 -10.58 2.17 -5.34
CA ASP A 10 -11.45 3.33 -5.20
C ASP A 10 -12.50 3.10 -4.11
N ARG A 11 -13.31 4.14 -3.88
CA ARG A 11 -14.38 4.14 -2.89
C ARG A 11 -15.36 2.96 -3.07
N ASN A 12 -15.61 2.57 -4.30
CA ASN A 12 -16.62 1.55 -4.64
C ASN A 12 -16.01 0.17 -4.88
N ARG A 13 -14.70 0.02 -4.70
CA ARG A 13 -13.97 -1.23 -4.95
C ARG A 13 -14.10 -1.72 -6.40
N SER A 14 -14.34 -0.80 -7.32
CA SER A 14 -14.56 -1.14 -8.73
C SER A 14 -13.26 -1.29 -9.51
N ASN A 15 -12.19 -0.63 -9.07
CA ASN A 15 -10.88 -0.71 -9.68
C ASN A 15 -9.85 -1.20 -8.66
N LEU A 16 -9.05 -2.19 -9.04
CA LEU A 16 -7.98 -2.73 -8.22
C LEU A 16 -6.67 -2.53 -8.97
N HIS A 17 -5.87 -1.59 -8.48
CA HIS A 17 -4.59 -1.21 -9.10
C HIS A 17 -3.43 -1.82 -8.34
N VAL A 18 -2.61 -2.59 -9.03
CA VAL A 18 -1.37 -3.18 -8.47
C VAL A 18 -0.21 -2.25 -8.78
N GLY A 19 0.62 -1.98 -7.79
CA GLY A 19 1.80 -1.15 -7.96
C GLY A 19 2.98 -1.66 -7.16
N MET A 20 4.13 -1.02 -7.35
CA MET A 20 5.37 -1.28 -6.61
C MET A 20 5.93 0.01 -6.05
N SER A 21 6.56 -0.07 -4.88
CA SER A 21 7.20 1.08 -4.26
C SER A 21 8.33 0.65 -3.33
N THR A 22 9.30 1.52 -3.13
CA THR A 22 10.32 1.37 -2.09
C THR A 22 9.99 2.24 -0.87
N ASP A 23 9.00 3.12 -1.00
CA ASP A 23 8.50 3.96 0.09
C ASP A 23 6.99 4.10 -0.07
N LEU A 24 6.26 3.22 0.59
CA LEU A 24 4.81 3.09 0.41
C LEU A 24 4.06 4.36 0.82
N LEU A 25 4.43 4.97 1.95
CA LEU A 25 3.74 6.17 2.42
C LEU A 25 3.95 7.37 1.49
N LYS A 26 5.15 7.55 0.96
CA LYS A 26 5.40 8.60 -0.04
C LYS A 26 4.60 8.35 -1.31
N THR A 27 4.51 7.11 -1.74
CA THR A 27 3.71 6.74 -2.90
C THR A 27 2.24 7.07 -2.66
N MET A 28 1.72 6.78 -1.47
CA MET A 28 0.33 7.10 -1.13
C MET A 28 0.08 8.62 -1.10
N GLU A 29 1.04 9.39 -0.62
CA GLU A 29 0.96 10.86 -0.67
C GLU A 29 0.89 11.38 -2.10
N PHE A 30 1.68 10.79 -2.99
CA PHE A 30 1.64 11.13 -4.42
C PHE A 30 0.24 10.92 -4.99
N TYR A 31 -0.37 9.76 -4.76
CA TYR A 31 -1.73 9.49 -5.24
C TYR A 31 -2.75 10.43 -4.62
N ALA A 32 -2.60 10.80 -3.37
CA ALA A 32 -3.53 11.71 -2.70
C ALA A 32 -3.47 13.13 -3.26
N LYS A 33 -2.28 13.58 -3.69
CA LYS A 33 -2.06 14.93 -4.22
C LYS A 33 -2.44 15.07 -5.69
N MET A 34 -2.71 13.98 -6.38
CA MET A 34 -2.96 14.00 -7.83
C MET A 34 -4.35 13.46 -8.21
N PRO A 35 -5.43 13.91 -7.53
CA PRO A 35 -6.78 13.43 -7.86
C PRO A 35 -7.21 13.82 -9.28
N THR A 36 -6.66 14.90 -9.83
CA THR A 36 -7.00 15.41 -11.15
C THR A 36 -6.42 14.58 -12.30
N LEU A 37 -5.50 13.67 -12.02
CA LEU A 37 -5.01 12.73 -13.02
C LEU A 37 -6.07 11.70 -13.40
N PHE A 38 -7.06 11.52 -12.55
CA PHE A 38 -8.18 10.61 -12.80
C PHE A 38 -9.38 11.46 -13.15
N PHE A 39 -9.86 11.32 -14.39
CA PHE A 39 -10.95 12.12 -14.94
C PHE A 39 -12.25 11.97 -14.17
N ASP A 40 -12.40 10.94 -13.39
CA ASP A 40 -13.60 10.66 -12.60
C ASP A 40 -13.19 10.54 -11.12
N PRO A 41 -13.64 11.49 -10.25
CA PRO A 41 -13.32 11.44 -8.84
C PRO A 41 -13.76 10.17 -8.12
N SER A 42 -14.83 9.52 -8.61
CA SER A 42 -15.31 8.26 -8.02
C SER A 42 -14.34 7.09 -8.26
N LYS A 43 -13.43 7.24 -9.22
CA LYS A 43 -12.42 6.24 -9.56
C LYS A 43 -11.05 6.57 -8.94
N GLN A 44 -10.98 7.58 -8.10
CA GLN A 44 -9.74 7.93 -7.43
C GLN A 44 -9.24 6.78 -6.57
N LEU A 45 -7.98 6.38 -6.78
CA LEU A 45 -7.34 5.30 -6.05
C LEU A 45 -6.82 5.84 -4.71
N ASN A 46 -7.68 5.95 -3.73
CA ASN A 46 -7.38 6.60 -2.46
C ASN A 46 -7.33 5.65 -1.26
N ARG A 47 -7.49 4.35 -1.47
CA ARG A 47 -7.48 3.35 -0.40
C ARG A 47 -6.43 2.30 -0.67
N LEU A 48 -5.56 2.08 0.29
CA LEU A 48 -4.60 0.99 0.28
C LEU A 48 -5.22 -0.20 1.00
N VAL A 49 -5.48 -1.29 0.28
CA VAL A 49 -6.20 -2.44 0.85
C VAL A 49 -5.35 -3.70 0.97
N TYR A 50 -4.12 -3.69 0.41
CA TYR A 50 -3.23 -4.85 0.45
C TYR A 50 -1.80 -4.43 0.16
N PHE A 51 -0.84 -5.05 0.82
CA PHE A 51 0.57 -4.91 0.45
C PHE A 51 1.38 -6.12 0.93
N GLU A 52 2.48 -6.38 0.23
CA GLU A 52 3.47 -7.40 0.58
C GLU A 52 4.86 -6.76 0.53
N GLU A 53 5.71 -7.10 1.49
CA GLU A 53 7.09 -6.60 1.55
C GLU A 53 8.07 -7.68 1.10
N PHE A 54 9.08 -7.24 0.34
CA PHE A 54 10.15 -8.11 -0.16
C PHE A 54 11.49 -7.47 0.13
N SER A 55 12.50 -8.28 0.51
CA SER A 55 13.87 -7.83 0.66
C SER A 55 14.62 -7.73 -0.68
N SER A 56 14.13 -8.42 -1.71
CA SER A 56 14.72 -8.48 -3.04
C SER A 56 13.82 -7.76 -4.04
N GLU A 57 14.43 -6.87 -4.83
CA GLU A 57 13.73 -6.20 -5.94
C GLU A 57 13.19 -7.22 -6.94
N GLN A 58 13.99 -8.24 -7.25
CA GLN A 58 13.61 -9.26 -8.23
C GLN A 58 12.38 -10.05 -7.79
N ALA A 59 12.31 -10.40 -6.50
CA ALA A 59 11.14 -11.07 -5.94
C ALA A 59 9.90 -10.18 -6.01
N ALA A 60 10.04 -8.90 -5.72
CA ALA A 60 8.95 -7.93 -5.81
C ALA A 60 8.45 -7.76 -7.25
N ILE A 61 9.36 -7.67 -8.21
CA ILE A 61 9.01 -7.55 -9.63
C ILE A 61 8.25 -8.79 -10.09
N SER A 62 8.71 -9.97 -9.70
CA SER A 62 8.06 -11.23 -10.05
C SER A 62 6.63 -11.28 -9.51
N ARG A 63 6.46 -10.89 -8.23
CA ARG A 63 5.12 -10.84 -7.61
C ARG A 63 4.22 -9.80 -8.25
N PHE A 64 4.77 -8.61 -8.53
CA PHE A 64 4.04 -7.56 -9.22
C PHE A 64 3.47 -8.04 -10.55
N LYS A 65 4.29 -8.70 -11.36
CA LYS A 65 3.85 -9.24 -12.65
C LYS A 65 2.74 -10.27 -12.47
N SER A 66 2.86 -11.15 -11.48
CA SER A 66 1.83 -12.15 -11.19
C SER A 66 0.51 -11.51 -10.79
N LEU A 67 0.54 -10.57 -9.86
CA LEU A 67 -0.68 -9.91 -9.39
C LEU A 67 -1.30 -9.03 -10.46
N ASN A 68 -0.48 -8.39 -11.28
CA ASN A 68 -0.99 -7.55 -12.37
C ASN A 68 -1.71 -8.38 -13.44
N ALA A 69 -1.35 -9.65 -13.59
CA ALA A 69 -2.00 -10.58 -14.50
C ALA A 69 -3.28 -11.22 -13.93
N PHE A 70 -3.53 -11.04 -12.63
CA PHE A 70 -4.75 -11.57 -12.01
C PHE A 70 -5.99 -10.91 -12.59
N THR A 71 -7.08 -11.67 -12.67
CA THR A 71 -8.41 -11.12 -12.95
C THR A 71 -8.86 -10.25 -11.78
N LYS A 72 -9.87 -9.43 -11.99
CA LYS A 72 -10.47 -8.62 -10.93
C LYS A 72 -10.91 -9.50 -9.76
N MET A 73 -11.56 -10.64 -10.05
CA MET A 73 -12.03 -11.56 -9.03
C MET A 73 -10.88 -12.16 -8.22
N GLN A 74 -9.77 -12.52 -8.88
CA GLN A 74 -8.59 -13.04 -8.20
C GLN A 74 -7.97 -11.99 -7.28
N LYS A 75 -7.90 -10.73 -7.72
CA LYS A 75 -7.41 -9.63 -6.89
C LYS A 75 -8.32 -9.41 -5.68
N GLN A 76 -9.64 -9.46 -5.88
CA GLN A 76 -10.61 -9.34 -4.80
C GLN A 76 -10.41 -10.44 -3.76
N ARG A 77 -10.24 -11.67 -4.18
CA ARG A 77 -10.01 -12.82 -3.28
C ARG A 77 -8.69 -12.65 -2.50
N LEU A 78 -7.66 -12.16 -3.16
CA LEU A 78 -6.38 -11.89 -2.50
C LEU A 78 -6.54 -10.87 -1.36
N VAL A 79 -7.21 -9.77 -1.64
CA VAL A 79 -7.47 -8.73 -0.63
C VAL A 79 -8.32 -9.29 0.51
N MET A 80 -9.42 -9.95 0.18
CA MET A 80 -10.36 -10.47 1.18
C MET A 80 -9.75 -11.54 2.08
N GLY A 81 -8.73 -12.25 1.61
CA GLY A 81 -8.02 -13.25 2.40
C GLY A 81 -7.29 -12.67 3.62
N VAL A 82 -6.88 -11.40 3.55
CA VAL A 82 -6.14 -10.72 4.64
C VAL A 82 -6.84 -9.47 5.14
N ASN A 83 -7.76 -8.91 4.37
CA ASN A 83 -8.46 -7.66 4.70
C ASN A 83 -9.93 -7.77 4.29
N ALA A 84 -10.66 -8.63 4.98
CA ALA A 84 -12.04 -8.97 4.64
C ALA A 84 -12.97 -7.75 4.60
N ASN A 85 -12.67 -6.73 5.39
CA ASN A 85 -13.49 -5.52 5.50
C ASN A 85 -13.04 -4.38 4.60
N TRP A 86 -12.00 -4.60 3.76
CA TRP A 86 -11.48 -3.58 2.85
C TRP A 86 -11.10 -2.28 3.55
N ILE A 87 -10.47 -2.41 4.72
CA ILE A 87 -10.03 -1.27 5.52
C ILE A 87 -8.87 -0.59 4.79
N ASP A 88 -8.88 0.75 4.76
CA ASP A 88 -7.73 1.51 4.30
C ASP A 88 -6.57 1.35 5.28
N LEU A 89 -5.46 0.80 4.81
CA LEU A 89 -4.30 0.48 5.64
C LEU A 89 -3.36 1.67 5.87
N ILE A 90 -3.59 2.80 5.21
CA ILE A 90 -2.72 3.99 5.32
C ILE A 90 -2.63 4.49 6.77
N PRO A 91 -3.75 4.66 7.51
CA PRO A 91 -3.66 5.14 8.89
C PRO A 91 -2.83 4.24 9.80
N ALA A 92 -2.97 2.92 9.65
CA ALA A 92 -2.21 1.95 10.44
C ALA A 92 -0.71 2.04 10.14
N LEU A 93 -0.34 2.20 8.87
CA LEU A 93 1.06 2.35 8.46
C LEU A 93 1.67 3.64 9.03
N LYS A 94 0.92 4.74 9.00
CA LYS A 94 1.36 6.01 9.58
C LYS A 94 1.58 5.87 11.08
N TYR A 95 0.69 5.18 11.76
CA TYR A 95 0.79 4.94 13.20
C TYR A 95 2.05 4.12 13.52
N GLU A 96 2.29 3.03 12.79
CA GLU A 96 3.48 2.20 12.97
C GLU A 96 4.77 3.00 12.76
N GLN A 97 4.80 3.85 11.75
CA GLN A 97 5.96 4.70 11.49
C GLN A 97 6.22 5.67 12.64
N LEU A 98 5.18 6.29 13.19
CA LEU A 98 5.29 7.17 14.35
C LEU A 98 5.78 6.42 15.59
N GLN A 99 5.28 5.21 15.82
CA GLN A 99 5.72 4.37 16.93
C GLN A 99 7.20 4.00 16.81
N ALA A 100 7.64 3.65 15.61
CA ALA A 100 9.04 3.34 15.35
C ALA A 100 9.94 4.54 15.64
N GLN A 101 9.53 5.74 15.25
CA GLN A 101 10.26 6.98 15.53
C GLN A 101 10.32 7.28 17.02
N GLN A 102 9.21 7.12 17.74
CA GLN A 102 9.16 7.32 19.19
C GLN A 102 10.04 6.32 19.93
N ASN A 103 10.01 5.06 19.54
CA ASN A 103 10.84 4.02 20.12
C ASN A 103 12.33 4.32 19.90
N TRP A 104 12.70 4.77 18.72
CA TRP A 104 14.06 5.16 18.39
C TRP A 104 14.52 6.33 19.27
N LEU A 105 13.70 7.37 19.42
CA LEU A 105 14.01 8.52 20.26
C LEU A 105 14.12 8.13 21.73
N ALA A 106 13.25 7.27 22.22
CA ALA A 106 13.30 6.77 23.60
C ALA A 106 14.59 6.00 23.86
N SER A 107 15.01 5.14 22.92
CA SER A 107 16.27 4.42 23.00
C SER A 107 17.46 5.37 23.05
N PHE A 108 17.41 6.42 22.24
CA PHE A 108 18.49 7.42 22.18
C PHE A 108 18.62 8.21 23.48
N SER A 109 17.50 8.59 24.09
CA SER A 109 17.53 9.34 25.34
C SER A 109 17.99 8.52 26.54
N ARG A 110 17.88 7.18 26.49
CA ARG A 110 18.37 6.28 27.55
C ARG A 110 19.90 6.15 27.57
N VAL A 111 20.55 6.43 26.47
CA VAL A 111 22.00 6.32 26.33
C VAL A 111 22.70 7.54 26.91
N ALA A 112 22.00 8.63 26.99
CA ALA A 112 22.51 9.85 27.62
C ALA A 112 22.34 9.76 29.14
#